data_d17543de4092245cc064f2d88d5fce93
#
_entry.id   d17543de4092245cc064f2d88d5fce93
#
_cell.length_a   1.000
_cell.length_b   1.000
_cell.length_c   1.000
_cell.angle_alpha   90.00
_cell.angle_beta   90.00
_cell.angle_gamma   90.00
#
_symmetry.space_group_name_H-M   'P 1'
#
loop_
_entity.id
_entity.type
_entity.pdbx_description
1 polymer ?
#
loop_
_entity_poly.entity_id
_entity_poly.type
_entity_poly.pdbx_seq_one_letter_code
_entity_poly.pdbx_strand_id
1 'polypeptide(L)'
;MKRILWIVVAIAVCFGVGYTARLFQTDSLEQWYPLLNKPSVMPPNAVFPIVWGIIYVCMGVSVGLLQPFVGWRKGELLVLFAVQLVLNFLWSFTFFYMQSPLIGLINILALAWVVVAYIKKSYYVNKATSWLFVPYALWLAFATYLNAYVYVMN
;
A
#
# COMPACT_ATOMS: atom_id res chain seq x y z
N MET A 1 1.49 8.97 26.29
CA MET A 1 2.86 8.92 25.72
C MET A 1 3.10 7.66 24.87
N LYS A 2 2.97 6.44 25.38
CA LYS A 2 3.27 5.18 24.63
C LYS A 2 2.52 5.06 23.28
N ARG A 3 1.21 5.39 23.24
CA ARG A 3 0.38 5.32 22.02
C ARG A 3 0.85 6.27 20.91
N ILE A 4 1.21 7.51 21.27
CA ILE A 4 1.70 8.50 20.29
C ILE A 4 3.02 8.04 19.71
N LEU A 5 3.93 7.52 20.55
CA LEU A 5 5.20 6.96 20.08
C LEU A 5 4.98 5.82 19.08
N TRP A 6 4.03 4.90 19.36
CA TRP A 6 3.71 3.81 18.43
C TRP A 6 3.15 4.32 17.10
N ILE A 7 2.30 5.34 17.10
CA ILE A 7 1.79 5.98 15.88
C ILE A 7 2.96 6.56 15.06
N VAL A 8 3.84 7.34 15.71
CA VAL A 8 4.97 7.99 15.03
C VAL A 8 5.92 6.93 14.44
N VAL A 9 6.26 5.90 15.21
CA VAL A 9 7.12 4.80 14.73
C VAL A 9 6.48 4.08 13.55
N ALA A 10 5.18 3.76 13.63
CA ALA A 10 4.48 3.07 12.55
C ALA A 10 4.41 3.94 11.27
N ILE A 11 4.16 5.25 11.40
CA ILE A 11 4.21 6.18 10.27
C ILE A 11 5.63 6.20 9.67
N ALA A 12 6.66 6.32 10.49
CA ALA A 12 8.06 6.33 10.03
C ALA A 12 8.42 5.04 9.28
N VAL A 13 7.97 3.88 9.76
CA VAL A 13 8.16 2.58 9.07
C VAL A 13 7.46 2.58 7.71
N CYS A 14 6.21 3.06 7.61
CA CYS A 14 5.48 3.13 6.35
C CYS A 14 6.19 4.03 5.33
N PHE A 15 6.62 5.22 5.74
CA PHE A 15 7.40 6.11 4.88
C PHE A 15 8.77 5.53 4.50
N GLY A 16 9.43 4.82 5.41
CA GLY A 16 10.68 4.13 5.14
C GLY A 16 10.54 3.07 4.05
N VAL A 17 9.48 2.25 4.12
CA VAL A 17 9.14 1.26 3.08
C VAL A 17 8.83 1.96 1.75
N GLY A 18 8.02 3.02 1.75
CA GLY A 18 7.70 3.78 0.55
C GLY A 18 8.92 4.46 -0.08
N TYR A 19 9.80 5.01 0.74
CA TYR A 19 11.05 5.61 0.27
C TYR A 19 11.98 4.57 -0.38
N THR A 20 12.19 3.42 0.27
CA THR A 20 12.99 2.34 -0.31
C THR A 20 12.39 1.79 -1.60
N ALA A 21 11.06 1.63 -1.66
CA ALA A 21 10.36 1.23 -2.87
C ALA A 21 10.60 2.22 -4.04
N ARG A 22 10.62 3.52 -3.75
CA ARG A 22 10.88 4.56 -4.74
C ARG A 22 12.28 4.44 -5.38
N LEU A 23 13.29 4.01 -4.64
CA LEU A 23 14.64 3.83 -5.17
C LEU A 23 14.69 2.83 -6.34
N PHE A 24 13.79 1.84 -6.34
CA PHE A 24 13.66 0.85 -7.41
C PHE A 24 12.76 1.32 -8.58
N GLN A 25 12.16 2.50 -8.49
CA GLN A 25 11.27 3.02 -9.53
C GLN A 25 11.96 4.03 -10.45
N THR A 26 13.03 4.69 -10.00
CA THR A 26 13.59 5.90 -10.62
C THR A 26 13.88 5.69 -12.10
N ASP A 27 14.70 4.71 -12.45
CA ASP A 27 15.12 4.47 -13.84
C ASP A 27 13.92 4.08 -14.74
N SER A 28 13.02 3.25 -14.21
CA SER A 28 11.84 2.83 -14.95
C SER A 28 10.84 3.96 -15.17
N LEU A 29 10.68 4.87 -14.22
CA LEU A 29 9.81 6.04 -14.38
C LEU A 29 10.28 6.99 -15.46
N GLU A 30 11.59 7.04 -15.73
CA GLU A 30 12.18 7.92 -16.75
C GLU A 30 12.29 7.25 -18.12
N GLN A 31 12.60 5.95 -18.17
CA GLN A 31 12.97 5.27 -19.41
C GLN A 31 11.89 4.32 -19.95
N TRP A 32 11.20 3.58 -19.08
CA TRP A 32 10.26 2.54 -19.48
C TRP A 32 8.80 2.98 -19.35
N TYR A 33 8.42 3.52 -18.20
CA TYR A 33 7.03 3.88 -17.90
C TYR A 33 6.41 4.92 -18.85
N PRO A 34 7.16 5.92 -19.39
CA PRO A 34 6.63 6.84 -20.38
C PRO A 34 6.22 6.19 -21.69
N LEU A 35 6.85 5.08 -22.06
CA LEU A 35 6.62 4.37 -23.33
C LEU A 35 5.35 3.50 -23.30
N LEU A 36 4.80 3.24 -22.11
CA LEU A 36 3.62 2.38 -21.97
C LEU A 36 2.34 3.07 -22.43
N ASN A 37 1.46 2.28 -23.05
CA ASN A 37 0.08 2.67 -23.29
C ASN A 37 -0.67 2.71 -21.96
N LYS A 38 -1.14 3.90 -21.55
CA LYS A 38 -1.81 4.15 -20.29
C LYS A 38 -3.24 4.61 -20.53
N PRO A 39 -4.19 4.30 -19.62
CA PRO A 39 -5.56 4.76 -19.77
C PRO A 39 -5.65 6.30 -19.64
N SER A 40 -6.65 6.90 -20.29
CA SER A 40 -6.88 8.36 -20.26
C SER A 40 -7.16 8.91 -18.85
N VAL A 41 -7.61 8.04 -17.94
CA VAL A 41 -7.86 8.38 -16.53
C VAL A 41 -6.59 8.32 -15.66
N MET A 42 -5.41 8.07 -16.26
CA MET A 42 -4.14 8.05 -15.52
C MET A 42 -3.87 9.41 -14.88
N PRO A 43 -3.70 9.48 -13.55
CA PRO A 43 -3.41 10.73 -12.88
C PRO A 43 -2.01 11.25 -13.24
N PRO A 44 -1.78 12.56 -13.16
CA PRO A 44 -0.44 13.12 -13.23
C PRO A 44 0.50 12.50 -12.19
N ASN A 45 1.78 12.35 -12.53
CA ASN A 45 2.77 11.68 -11.66
C ASN A 45 2.86 12.29 -10.24
N ALA A 46 2.59 13.59 -10.10
CA ALA A 46 2.58 14.27 -8.80
C ALA A 46 1.48 13.80 -7.83
N VAL A 47 0.39 13.21 -8.35
CA VAL A 47 -0.71 12.70 -7.52
C VAL A 47 -0.28 11.48 -6.69
N PHE A 48 0.56 10.62 -7.25
CA PHE A 48 0.98 9.38 -6.60
C PHE A 48 1.67 9.61 -5.23
N PRO A 49 2.73 10.44 -5.11
CA PRO A 49 3.38 10.66 -3.82
C PRO A 49 2.45 11.33 -2.79
N ILE A 50 1.50 12.18 -3.23
CA ILE A 50 0.53 12.81 -2.33
C ILE A 50 -0.41 11.75 -1.74
N VAL A 51 -1.00 10.92 -2.60
CA VAL A 51 -1.93 9.86 -2.16
C VAL A 51 -1.23 8.85 -1.26
N TRP A 52 -0.02 8.40 -1.64
CA TRP A 52 0.77 7.49 -0.81
C TRP A 52 1.15 8.11 0.54
N GLY A 53 1.47 9.40 0.58
CA GLY A 53 1.74 10.11 1.83
C GLY A 53 0.54 10.06 2.79
N ILE A 54 -0.66 10.34 2.29
CA ILE A 54 -1.92 10.24 3.06
C ILE A 54 -2.15 8.80 3.54
N ILE A 55 -1.98 7.82 2.66
CA ILE A 55 -2.17 6.40 2.97
C ILE A 55 -1.19 5.96 4.07
N TYR A 56 0.08 6.32 4.01
CA TYR A 56 1.07 5.95 5.02
C TYR A 56 0.77 6.56 6.39
N VAL A 57 0.27 7.80 6.44
CA VAL A 57 -0.21 8.39 7.69
C VAL A 57 -1.41 7.61 8.22
N CYS A 58 -2.41 7.32 7.39
CA CYS A 58 -3.57 6.53 7.78
C CYS A 58 -3.18 5.13 8.30
N MET A 59 -2.26 4.44 7.62
CA MET A 59 -1.73 3.14 8.04
C MET A 59 -1.07 3.20 9.42
N GLY A 60 -0.17 4.17 9.62
CA GLY A 60 0.56 4.31 10.88
C GLY A 60 -0.36 4.66 12.05
N VAL A 61 -1.34 5.55 11.82
CA VAL A 61 -2.37 5.85 12.83
C VAL A 61 -3.21 4.61 13.12
N SER A 62 -3.65 3.88 12.10
CA SER A 62 -4.44 2.65 12.25
C SER A 62 -3.74 1.63 13.16
N VAL A 63 -2.48 1.31 12.88
CA VAL A 63 -1.70 0.36 13.69
C VAL A 63 -1.43 0.89 15.10
N GLY A 64 -1.14 2.17 15.23
CA GLY A 64 -0.93 2.80 16.54
C GLY A 64 -2.17 2.77 17.43
N LEU A 65 -3.37 2.77 16.83
CA LEU A 65 -4.63 2.60 17.56
C LEU A 65 -4.81 1.21 18.16
N LEU A 66 -4.08 0.20 17.69
CA LEU A 66 -4.09 -1.15 18.24
C LEU A 66 -3.24 -1.27 19.53
N GLN A 67 -2.46 -0.26 19.90
CA GLN A 67 -1.54 -0.33 21.04
C GLN A 67 -2.20 -0.77 22.37
N PRO A 68 -3.41 -0.25 22.76
CA PRO A 68 -4.04 -0.65 24.01
C PRO A 68 -4.63 -2.06 24.01
N PHE A 69 -4.82 -2.67 22.84
CA PHE A 69 -5.40 -4.00 22.73
C PHE A 69 -4.32 -5.07 23.00
N VAL A 70 -4.76 -6.22 23.48
CA VAL A 70 -3.93 -7.39 23.79
C VAL A 70 -4.55 -8.66 23.19
N GLY A 71 -3.77 -9.72 23.13
CA GLY A 71 -4.22 -11.03 22.69
C GLY A 71 -3.98 -11.32 21.20
N TRP A 72 -4.42 -12.51 20.77
CA TRP A 72 -4.12 -13.07 19.45
C TRP A 72 -4.66 -12.23 18.27
N ARG A 73 -5.81 -11.60 18.44
CA ARG A 73 -6.40 -10.73 17.38
C ARG A 73 -5.50 -9.55 17.03
N LYS A 74 -4.84 -8.95 18.03
CA LYS A 74 -3.84 -7.91 17.77
C LYS A 74 -2.64 -8.47 17.03
N GLY A 75 -2.15 -9.63 17.47
CA GLY A 75 -1.04 -10.32 16.79
C GLY A 75 -1.35 -10.59 15.32
N GLU A 76 -2.53 -11.10 15.02
CA GLU A 76 -2.99 -11.34 13.64
C GLU A 76 -3.04 -10.06 12.81
N LEU A 77 -3.56 -8.95 13.35
CA LEU A 77 -3.59 -7.66 12.67
C LEU A 77 -2.19 -7.10 12.41
N LEU A 78 -1.26 -7.27 13.33
CA LEU A 78 0.14 -6.86 13.13
C LEU A 78 0.82 -7.70 12.04
N VAL A 79 0.53 -9.00 11.97
CA VAL A 79 1.03 -9.86 10.87
C VAL A 79 0.45 -9.40 9.53
N LEU A 80 -0.87 -9.18 9.43
CA LEU A 80 -1.49 -8.67 8.20
C LEU A 80 -0.91 -7.32 7.79
N PHE A 81 -0.64 -6.45 8.76
CA PHE A 81 0.00 -5.17 8.53
C PHE A 81 1.42 -5.33 7.99
N ALA A 82 2.22 -6.22 8.55
CA ALA A 82 3.56 -6.50 8.05
C ALA A 82 3.54 -7.11 6.64
N VAL A 83 2.65 -8.08 6.40
CA VAL A 83 2.50 -8.72 5.08
C VAL A 83 2.11 -7.70 4.02
N GLN A 84 1.15 -6.80 4.30
CA GLN A 84 0.76 -5.78 3.33
C GLN A 84 1.89 -4.79 3.04
N LEU A 85 2.75 -4.44 4.01
CA LEU A 85 3.93 -3.59 3.77
C LEU A 85 4.94 -4.28 2.85
N VAL A 86 5.18 -5.57 3.05
CA VAL A 86 6.06 -6.36 2.17
C VAL A 86 5.49 -6.43 0.75
N LEU A 87 4.20 -6.74 0.60
CA LEU A 87 3.55 -6.79 -0.71
C LEU A 87 3.51 -5.42 -1.39
N ASN A 88 3.34 -4.36 -0.62
CA ASN A 88 3.40 -2.98 -1.12
C ASN A 88 4.78 -2.65 -1.72
N PHE A 89 5.84 -2.99 -1.01
CA PHE A 89 7.22 -2.86 -1.52
C PHE A 89 7.44 -3.73 -2.76
N LEU A 90 7.02 -5.00 -2.70
CA LEU A 90 7.19 -5.95 -3.81
C LEU A 90 6.43 -5.52 -5.07
N TRP A 91 5.28 -4.83 -4.93
CA TRP A 91 4.57 -4.31 -6.10
C TRP A 91 5.44 -3.29 -6.87
N SER A 92 6.07 -2.37 -6.18
CA SER A 92 7.01 -1.43 -6.81
C SER A 92 8.18 -2.14 -7.47
N PHE A 93 8.72 -3.14 -6.80
CA PHE A 93 9.82 -3.94 -7.31
C PHE A 93 9.41 -4.74 -8.57
N THR A 94 8.28 -5.44 -8.54
CA THR A 94 7.83 -6.28 -9.65
C THR A 94 7.34 -5.47 -10.84
N PHE A 95 6.58 -4.39 -10.60
CA PHE A 95 6.03 -3.58 -11.67
C PHE A 95 7.09 -2.69 -12.32
N PHE A 96 7.87 -1.95 -11.52
CA PHE A 96 8.85 -0.98 -12.05
C PHE A 96 10.23 -1.59 -12.28
N TYR A 97 10.86 -2.19 -11.25
CA TYR A 97 12.22 -2.69 -11.39
C TYR A 97 12.31 -3.89 -12.33
N MET A 98 11.42 -4.86 -12.18
CA MET A 98 11.34 -6.02 -13.09
C MET A 98 10.62 -5.70 -14.41
N GLN A 99 10.01 -4.52 -14.53
CA GLN A 99 9.22 -4.09 -15.71
C GLN A 99 8.19 -5.14 -16.14
N SER A 100 7.56 -5.80 -15.15
CA SER A 100 6.60 -6.89 -15.38
C SER A 100 5.19 -6.52 -14.92
N PRO A 101 4.34 -6.00 -15.81
CA PRO A 101 2.95 -5.66 -15.47
C PRO A 101 2.14 -6.87 -14.99
N LEU A 102 2.42 -8.08 -15.49
CA LEU A 102 1.73 -9.30 -15.08
C LEU A 102 2.07 -9.68 -13.63
N ILE A 103 3.36 -9.74 -13.28
CA ILE A 103 3.76 -10.07 -11.91
C ILE A 103 3.30 -8.97 -10.94
N GLY A 104 3.38 -7.70 -11.37
CA GLY A 104 2.81 -6.56 -10.63
C GLY A 104 1.30 -6.72 -10.40
N LEU A 105 0.54 -7.17 -11.40
CA LEU A 105 -0.89 -7.42 -11.29
C LEU A 105 -1.22 -8.54 -10.28
N ILE A 106 -0.50 -9.65 -10.33
CA ILE A 106 -0.66 -10.73 -9.36
C ILE A 106 -0.37 -10.24 -7.94
N ASN A 107 0.71 -9.49 -7.78
CA ASN A 107 1.09 -8.94 -6.48
C ASN A 107 0.06 -7.94 -5.93
N ILE A 108 -0.44 -7.00 -6.75
CA ILE A 108 -1.42 -6.01 -6.26
C ILE A 108 -2.76 -6.65 -5.91
N LEU A 109 -3.16 -7.74 -6.58
CA LEU A 109 -4.34 -8.53 -6.21
C LEU A 109 -4.14 -9.21 -4.84
N ALA A 110 -2.97 -9.81 -4.60
CA ALA A 110 -2.64 -10.39 -3.30
C ALA A 110 -2.62 -9.30 -2.20
N LEU A 111 -2.04 -8.14 -2.49
CA LEU A 111 -2.02 -6.98 -1.60
C LEU A 111 -3.45 -6.51 -1.27
N ALA A 112 -4.30 -6.35 -2.27
CA ALA A 112 -5.70 -5.93 -2.08
C ALA A 112 -6.47 -6.92 -1.19
N TRP A 113 -6.24 -8.23 -1.38
CA TRP A 113 -6.83 -9.27 -0.53
C TRP A 113 -6.40 -9.12 0.94
N VAL A 114 -5.10 -8.93 1.20
CA VAL A 114 -4.57 -8.74 2.57
C VAL A 114 -5.14 -7.48 3.22
N VAL A 115 -5.23 -6.37 2.46
CA VAL A 115 -5.81 -5.10 2.94
C VAL A 115 -7.28 -5.26 3.30
N VAL A 116 -8.08 -5.94 2.47
CA VAL A 116 -9.48 -6.24 2.75
C VAL A 116 -9.63 -7.14 3.98
N ALA A 117 -8.74 -8.14 4.13
CA ALA A 117 -8.71 -9.00 5.33
C ALA A 117 -8.40 -8.18 6.58
N TYR A 118 -7.44 -7.26 6.52
CA TYR A 118 -7.12 -6.34 7.62
C TYR A 118 -8.33 -5.47 8.00
N ILE A 119 -9.00 -4.85 7.01
CA ILE A 119 -10.19 -4.02 7.23
C ILE A 119 -11.28 -4.82 7.95
N LYS A 120 -11.63 -6.02 7.43
CA LYS A 120 -12.68 -6.87 8.01
C LYS A 120 -12.34 -7.28 9.45
N LYS A 121 -11.11 -7.73 9.70
CA LYS A 121 -10.71 -8.21 11.03
C LYS A 121 -10.56 -7.08 12.04
N SER A 122 -9.98 -5.95 11.63
CA SER A 122 -9.79 -4.78 12.51
C SER A 122 -11.12 -4.13 12.91
N TYR A 123 -12.16 -4.23 12.09
CA TYR A 123 -13.50 -3.70 12.41
C TYR A 123 -14.06 -4.25 13.73
N TYR A 124 -13.81 -5.52 14.03
CA TYR A 124 -14.25 -6.17 15.27
C TYR A 124 -13.34 -5.87 16.48
N VAL A 125 -12.19 -5.25 16.27
CA VAL A 125 -11.26 -4.82 17.33
C VAL A 125 -11.41 -3.34 17.60
N ASN A 126 -11.35 -2.52 16.55
CA ASN A 126 -11.51 -1.07 16.62
C ASN A 126 -11.97 -0.54 15.25
N LYS A 127 -13.17 0.01 15.20
CA LYS A 127 -13.76 0.53 13.95
C LYS A 127 -12.90 1.64 13.32
N ALA A 128 -12.29 2.53 14.10
CA ALA A 128 -11.43 3.60 13.56
C ALA A 128 -10.20 3.02 12.84
N THR A 129 -9.59 1.96 13.38
CA THR A 129 -8.49 1.22 12.75
C THR A 129 -8.88 0.70 11.37
N SER A 130 -10.09 0.15 11.25
CA SER A 130 -10.64 -0.36 9.99
C SER A 130 -10.88 0.77 8.97
N TRP A 131 -11.58 1.84 9.38
CA TRP A 131 -11.92 2.94 8.49
C TRP A 131 -10.69 3.68 7.94
N LEU A 132 -9.61 3.75 8.69
CA LEU A 132 -8.34 4.34 8.25
C LEU A 132 -7.68 3.57 7.08
N PHE A 133 -8.04 2.30 6.86
CA PHE A 133 -7.55 1.51 5.72
C PHE A 133 -8.47 1.59 4.49
N VAL A 134 -9.67 2.15 4.61
CA VAL A 134 -10.61 2.26 3.46
C VAL A 134 -10.04 3.10 2.32
N PRO A 135 -9.43 4.30 2.55
CA PRO A 135 -8.79 5.07 1.48
C PRO A 135 -7.73 4.26 0.72
N TYR A 136 -6.97 3.42 1.44
CA TYR A 136 -6.00 2.53 0.83
C TYR A 136 -6.64 1.47 -0.05
N ALA A 137 -7.71 0.81 0.40
CA ALA A 137 -8.42 -0.17 -0.40
C ALA A 137 -9.01 0.42 -1.69
N LEU A 138 -9.55 1.65 -1.62
CA LEU A 138 -10.05 2.38 -2.79
C LEU A 138 -8.92 2.71 -3.77
N TRP A 139 -7.78 3.16 -3.26
CA TRP A 139 -6.61 3.41 -4.09
C TRP A 139 -6.07 2.14 -4.74
N LEU A 140 -6.03 1.02 -4.01
CA LEU A 140 -5.62 -0.27 -4.57
C LEU A 140 -6.55 -0.77 -5.66
N ALA A 141 -7.86 -0.59 -5.53
CA ALA A 141 -8.81 -0.94 -6.58
C ALA A 141 -8.52 -0.14 -7.86
N PHE A 142 -8.28 1.15 -7.73
CA PHE A 142 -7.91 2.01 -8.85
C PHE A 142 -6.53 1.63 -9.44
N ALA A 143 -5.51 1.41 -8.60
CA ALA A 143 -4.19 1.01 -9.05
C ALA A 143 -4.19 -0.39 -9.71
N THR A 144 -5.05 -1.30 -9.26
CA THR A 144 -5.26 -2.60 -9.91
C THR A 144 -5.80 -2.42 -11.33
N TYR A 145 -6.79 -1.55 -11.51
CA TYR A 145 -7.30 -1.21 -12.84
C TYR A 145 -6.18 -0.63 -13.73
N LEU A 146 -5.38 0.30 -13.23
CA LEU A 146 -4.28 0.90 -14.00
C LEU A 146 -3.25 -0.16 -14.41
N ASN A 147 -2.86 -1.04 -13.48
CA ASN A 147 -1.92 -2.12 -13.74
C ASN A 147 -2.48 -3.14 -14.75
N ALA A 148 -3.75 -3.54 -14.61
CA ALA A 148 -4.42 -4.44 -15.55
C ALA A 148 -4.49 -3.84 -16.95
N TYR A 149 -4.82 -2.56 -17.08
CA TYR A 149 -4.82 -1.85 -18.36
C TYR A 149 -3.43 -1.88 -19.03
N VAL A 150 -2.39 -1.54 -18.25
CA VAL A 150 -1.01 -1.58 -18.77
C VAL A 150 -0.65 -3.00 -19.22
N TYR A 151 -1.03 -4.03 -18.47
CA TYR A 151 -0.76 -5.43 -18.83
C TYR A 151 -1.44 -5.85 -20.15
N VAL A 152 -2.69 -5.42 -20.37
CA VAL A 152 -3.46 -5.83 -21.57
C VAL A 152 -3.04 -5.05 -22.81
N MET A 153 -2.60 -3.81 -22.66
CA MET A 153 -2.35 -2.89 -23.76
C MET A 153 -0.89 -2.79 -24.20
N ASN A 154 0.02 -3.52 -23.55
CA ASN A 154 1.45 -3.57 -23.87
C ASN A 154 1.98 -4.99 -23.93
#